data_e98f9aa78d2473cd9202d9b0bf0ee538
#
_entry.id   e98f9aa78d2473cd9202d9b0bf0ee538
#
_cell.length_a   1.000
_cell.length_b   1.000
_cell.length_c   1.000
_cell.angle_alpha   90.00
_cell.angle_beta   90.00
_cell.angle_gamma   90.00
#
_symmetry.space_group_name_H-M   'P 1'
#
loop_
_entity.id
_entity.type
_entity.pdbx_description
1 polymer ?
#
loop_
_entity_poly.entity_id
_entity_poly.type
_entity_poly.pdbx_seq_one_letter_code
_entity_poly.pdbx_strand_id
1 'polypeptide(L)'
;MDARDILIRPLITEKSTQLMEEGKYIFVVAKKANKIEIAKAVAEVFNVKVANVNTVNVSGKLKRMGRFVGKRSDYKKAIVKLVPGETIEFFQA
;
A
#
# COMPACT_ATOMS: atom_id res chain seq x y z
N MET A 1 7.52 -3.98 -14.93
CA MET A 1 6.53 -3.00 -14.48
C MET A 1 7.25 -1.78 -13.91
N ASP A 2 6.85 -0.59 -14.32
CA ASP A 2 7.45 0.63 -13.81
C ASP A 2 7.08 0.81 -12.33
N ALA A 3 7.97 1.43 -11.54
CA ALA A 3 7.72 1.69 -10.13
C ALA A 3 6.41 2.46 -9.90
N ARG A 4 6.10 3.41 -10.77
CA ARG A 4 4.86 4.20 -10.68
C ARG A 4 3.60 3.37 -10.95
N ASP A 5 3.73 2.32 -11.75
CA ASP A 5 2.62 1.41 -12.05
C ASP A 5 2.40 0.41 -10.92
N ILE A 6 3.43 0.13 -10.14
CA ILE A 6 3.37 -0.77 -8.99
C ILE A 6 2.68 -0.10 -7.81
N LEU A 7 3.06 1.14 -7.50
CA LEU A 7 2.48 1.90 -6.41
C LEU A 7 1.32 2.74 -6.92
N ILE A 8 0.09 2.26 -6.71
CA ILE A 8 -1.10 2.94 -7.23
C ILE A 8 -1.43 4.20 -6.43
N ARG A 9 -1.51 4.08 -5.11
CA ARG A 9 -1.77 5.20 -4.22
C ARG A 9 -1.47 4.84 -2.77
N PRO A 10 -1.19 5.83 -1.90
CA PRO A 10 -1.10 5.57 -0.48
C PRO A 10 -2.49 5.32 0.10
N LEU A 11 -2.56 4.51 1.13
CA LEU A 11 -3.79 4.26 1.86
C LEU A 11 -3.70 5.01 3.19
N ILE A 12 -4.45 6.10 3.30
CA ILE A 12 -4.42 6.97 4.48
C ILE A 12 -5.74 6.81 5.25
N THR A 13 -5.66 6.13 6.38
CA THR A 13 -6.78 5.92 7.30
C THR A 13 -6.29 6.20 8.70
N GLU A 14 -7.20 6.19 9.67
CA GLU A 14 -6.83 6.35 11.07
C GLU A 14 -5.80 5.28 11.49
N LYS A 15 -6.06 4.03 11.12
CA LYS A 15 -5.18 2.91 11.44
C LYS A 15 -3.82 3.03 10.75
N SER A 16 -3.81 3.42 9.47
CA SER A 16 -2.54 3.57 8.74
C SER A 16 -1.71 4.74 9.27
N THR A 17 -2.37 5.80 9.73
CA THR A 17 -1.69 6.92 10.36
C THR A 17 -0.98 6.50 11.64
N GLN A 18 -1.62 5.65 12.44
CA GLN A 18 -0.99 5.09 13.63
C GLN A 18 0.23 4.22 13.28
N LEU A 19 0.14 3.46 12.20
CA LEU A 19 1.26 2.63 11.75
C LEU A 19 2.46 3.44 11.28
N MET A 20 2.23 4.64 10.75
CA MET A 20 3.33 5.51 10.33
C MET A 20 4.24 5.89 11.50
N GLU A 21 3.70 5.99 12.70
CA GLU A 21 4.51 6.25 13.90
C GLU A 21 5.50 5.11 14.19
N GLU A 22 5.17 3.91 13.72
CA GLU A 22 6.02 2.74 13.84
C GLU A 22 6.93 2.54 12.61
N GLY A 23 6.91 3.49 11.67
CA GLY A 23 7.69 3.39 10.44
C GLY A 23 7.07 2.49 9.39
N LYS A 24 5.77 2.23 9.49
CA LYS A 24 5.04 1.39 8.54
C LYS A 24 4.10 2.24 7.70
N TYR A 25 4.16 2.04 6.39
CA TYR A 25 3.35 2.78 5.43
C TYR A 25 2.55 1.81 4.58
N ILE A 26 1.29 2.13 4.33
CA ILE A 26 0.40 1.26 3.57
C ILE A 26 0.11 1.87 2.20
N PHE A 27 0.25 1.04 1.15
CA PHE A 27 -0.03 1.43 -0.23
C PHE A 27 -0.99 0.45 -0.87
N VAL A 28 -1.87 0.97 -1.73
CA VAL A 28 -2.57 0.12 -2.68
C VAL A 28 -1.60 -0.10 -3.83
N VAL A 29 -1.38 -1.36 -4.18
CA VAL A 29 -0.38 -1.75 -5.17
C VAL A 29 -1.02 -2.57 -6.28
N ALA A 30 -0.30 -2.72 -7.39
CA ALA A 30 -0.74 -3.56 -8.50
C ALA A 30 -0.91 -5.02 -8.02
N LYS A 31 -1.99 -5.67 -8.42
CA LYS A 31 -2.29 -7.05 -8.00
C LYS A 31 -1.19 -8.04 -8.36
N LYS A 32 -0.50 -7.79 -9.46
CA LYS A 32 0.56 -8.67 -9.97
C LYS A 32 1.92 -8.40 -9.35
N ALA A 33 2.07 -7.33 -8.59
CA ALA A 33 3.35 -6.99 -7.99
C ALA A 33 3.68 -7.91 -6.80
N ASN A 34 4.92 -8.33 -6.71
CA ASN A 34 5.40 -9.12 -5.57
C ASN A 34 6.13 -8.23 -4.56
N LYS A 35 6.51 -8.80 -3.41
CA LYS A 35 7.17 -8.07 -2.34
C LYS A 35 8.47 -7.40 -2.78
N ILE A 36 9.25 -8.09 -3.60
CA ILE A 36 10.54 -7.58 -4.09
C ILE A 36 10.32 -6.37 -4.99
N GLU A 37 9.37 -6.45 -5.91
CA GLU A 37 9.02 -5.36 -6.81
C GLU A 37 8.49 -4.15 -6.03
N ILE A 38 7.64 -4.38 -5.03
CA ILE A 38 7.09 -3.32 -4.20
C ILE A 38 8.19 -2.62 -3.41
N ALA A 39 9.10 -3.39 -2.80
CA ALA A 39 10.23 -2.84 -2.05
C ALA A 39 11.11 -1.95 -2.94
N LYS A 40 11.43 -2.41 -4.13
CA LYS A 40 12.21 -1.64 -5.10
C LYS A 40 11.48 -0.37 -5.53
N ALA A 41 10.18 -0.47 -5.77
CA ALA A 41 9.37 0.67 -6.20
C ALA A 41 9.34 1.77 -5.13
N VAL A 42 9.12 1.40 -3.87
CA VAL A 42 9.11 2.35 -2.77
C VAL A 42 10.49 3.01 -2.60
N ALA A 43 11.55 2.21 -2.63
CA ALA A 43 12.91 2.71 -2.50
C ALA A 43 13.25 3.70 -3.62
N GLU A 44 12.82 3.42 -4.84
CA GLU A 44 13.09 4.26 -6.01
C GLU A 44 12.26 5.54 -6.01
N VAL A 45 10.95 5.42 -5.78
CA VAL A 45 10.03 6.57 -5.84
C VAL A 45 10.28 7.55 -4.70
N PHE A 46 10.51 7.05 -3.49
CA PHE A 46 10.65 7.91 -2.31
C PHE A 46 12.09 8.07 -1.83
N ASN A 47 13.03 7.39 -2.49
CA ASN A 47 14.44 7.43 -2.13
C ASN A 47 14.68 7.10 -0.65
N VAL A 48 14.11 5.99 -0.21
CA VAL A 48 14.19 5.49 1.18
C VAL A 48 14.66 4.05 1.20
N LYS A 49 15.12 3.60 2.36
CA LYS A 49 15.53 2.21 2.56
C LYS A 49 14.40 1.42 3.18
N VAL A 50 14.02 0.34 2.54
CA VAL A 50 12.93 -0.53 2.97
C VAL A 50 13.48 -1.71 3.76
N ALA A 51 12.96 -1.92 4.97
CA ALA A 51 13.36 -3.03 5.82
C ALA A 51 12.55 -4.29 5.51
N ASN A 52 11.25 -4.15 5.30
CA ASN A 52 10.36 -5.30 5.08
C ASN A 52 9.09 -4.87 4.34
N VAL A 53 8.49 -5.81 3.63
CA VAL A 53 7.20 -5.60 2.94
C VAL A 53 6.31 -6.80 3.19
N ASN A 54 5.09 -6.53 3.64
CA ASN A 54 4.03 -7.53 3.74
C ASN A 54 2.92 -7.15 2.78
N THR A 55 2.31 -8.14 2.17
CA THR A 55 1.20 -7.91 1.24
C THR A 55 -0.05 -8.59 1.73
N VAL A 56 -1.20 -7.97 1.45
CA VAL A 56 -2.51 -8.51 1.79
C VAL A 56 -3.42 -8.33 0.59
N ASN A 57 -4.05 -9.41 0.17
CA ASN A 57 -5.08 -9.35 -0.86
C ASN A 57 -6.40 -9.06 -0.17
N VAL A 58 -7.06 -7.99 -0.58
CA VAL A 58 -8.35 -7.60 -0.02
C VAL A 58 -9.42 -7.92 -1.03
N SER A 59 -10.32 -8.84 -0.67
CA SER A 59 -11.45 -9.20 -1.52
C SER A 59 -12.50 -8.12 -1.50
N GLY A 60 -13.05 -7.81 -2.66
CA GLY A 60 -14.17 -6.89 -2.77
C GLY A 60 -15.39 -7.45 -2.08
N LYS A 61 -16.07 -6.62 -1.30
CA LYS A 61 -17.29 -7.01 -0.62
C LYS A 61 -18.47 -6.94 -1.57
N LEU A 62 -19.41 -7.89 -1.44
CA LEU A 62 -20.70 -7.80 -2.09
C LEU A 62 -21.45 -6.61 -1.49
N LYS A 63 -21.89 -5.73 -2.37
CA LYS A 63 -22.63 -4.55 -1.94
C LYS A 63 -24.03 -4.60 -2.56
N ARG A 64 -25.02 -4.64 -1.68
CA ARG A 64 -26.42 -4.62 -2.11
C ARG A 64 -26.92 -3.20 -2.23
N MET A 65 -27.33 -2.83 -3.44
CA MET A 65 -27.92 -1.53 -3.69
C MET A 65 -29.31 -1.73 -4.30
N GLY A 66 -30.33 -1.69 -3.45
CA GLY A 66 -31.69 -1.96 -3.89
C GLY A 66 -31.85 -3.36 -4.46
N ARG A 67 -32.19 -3.48 -5.75
CA ARG A 67 -32.35 -4.76 -6.43
C ARG A 67 -31.04 -5.32 -6.98
N PHE A 68 -29.98 -4.57 -6.91
CA PHE A 68 -28.71 -4.96 -7.51
C PHE A 68 -27.71 -5.39 -6.43
N VAL A 69 -27.01 -6.47 -6.73
CA VAL A 69 -25.91 -6.95 -5.90
C VAL A 69 -24.66 -6.84 -6.75
N GLY A 70 -23.74 -5.98 -6.34
CA GLY A 70 -22.47 -5.79 -7.03
C GLY A 70 -21.31 -6.12 -6.12
N LYS A 71 -20.24 -6.67 -6.71
CA LYS A 71 -19.00 -6.94 -5.98
C LYS A 71 -18.00 -5.82 -6.29
N ARG A 72 -17.43 -5.23 -5.24
CA ARG A 72 -16.34 -4.28 -5.41
C ARG A 72 -15.11 -5.01 -5.95
N SER A 73 -14.32 -4.31 -6.75
CA SER A 73 -13.06 -4.87 -7.25
C SER A 73 -12.13 -5.23 -6.10
N ASP A 74 -11.50 -6.39 -6.23
CA ASP A 74 -10.45 -6.78 -5.30
C ASP A 74 -9.26 -5.85 -5.47
N TYR A 75 -8.51 -5.66 -4.39
CA TYR A 75 -7.25 -4.92 -4.48
C TYR A 75 -6.19 -5.55 -3.60
N LYS A 76 -4.95 -5.18 -3.85
CA LYS A 76 -3.82 -5.63 -3.06
C LYS A 76 -3.23 -4.43 -2.34
N LYS A 77 -2.96 -4.59 -1.06
CA LYS A 77 -2.26 -3.56 -0.29
C LYS A 77 -0.94 -4.10 0.21
N ALA A 78 0.02 -3.20 0.34
CA ALA A 78 1.34 -3.51 0.86
C ALA A 78 1.60 -2.69 2.11
N ILE A 79 2.09 -3.35 3.15
CA ILE A 79 2.53 -2.70 4.37
C ILE A 79 4.04 -2.68 4.31
N VAL A 80 4.60 -1.49 4.12
CA VAL A 80 6.03 -1.28 3.92
C VAL A 80 6.64 -0.76 5.20
N LYS A 81 7.56 -1.53 5.79
CA LYS A 81 8.31 -1.09 6.95
C LYS A 81 9.65 -0.54 6.49
N LEU A 82 9.94 0.69 6.86
CA LEU A 82 11.20 1.34 6.52
C LEU A 82 12.28 1.04 7.57
N VAL A 83 13.53 1.18 7.14
CA VAL A 83 14.67 1.12 8.05
C VAL A 83 14.54 2.26 9.06
N PRO A 84 14.90 2.06 10.35
CA PRO A 84 14.81 3.12 11.35
C PRO A 84 15.50 4.41 10.89
N GLY A 85 14.83 5.53 11.07
CA GLY A 85 15.31 6.83 10.62
C GLY A 85 14.80 7.27 9.26
N GLU A 86 14.23 6.36 8.47
CA GLU A 86 13.65 6.68 7.18
C GLU A 86 12.17 7.06 7.32
N THR A 87 11.74 8.08 6.59
CA THR A 87 10.33 8.52 6.58
C THR A 87 9.90 8.87 5.17
N ILE A 88 8.60 8.78 4.93
CA ILE A 88 7.98 9.21 3.67
C ILE A 88 7.13 10.44 3.96
N GLU A 89 7.59 11.59 3.49
CA GLU A 89 7.01 12.87 3.87
C GLU A 89 5.58 13.12 3.36
N PHE A 90 5.21 12.54 2.22
CA PHE A 90 3.89 12.83 1.67
C PHE A 90 2.73 12.31 2.53
N PHE A 91 3.02 11.45 3.50
CA PHE A 91 2.04 11.04 4.51
C PHE A 91 1.86 12.08 5.61
N GLN A 92 2.76 13.03 5.69
CA GLN A 92 2.68 14.10 6.68
C GLN A 92 1.77 15.20 6.13
N ALA A 93 0.62 15.29 6.70
CA ALA A 93 -0.35 16.31 6.29
C ALA A 93 0.06 17.71 6.79
#